data_6238c12a30c42a61d3f577aaf9f8efb5
#
_entry.id   6238c12a30c42a61d3f577aaf9f8efb5
#
_cell.length_a   1.000
_cell.length_b   1.000
_cell.length_c   1.000
_cell.angle_alpha   90.00
_cell.angle_beta   90.00
_cell.angle_gamma   90.00
#
_symmetry.space_group_name_H-M   'P 1'
#
loop_
_entity.id
_entity.type
_entity.pdbx_description
1 polymer ?
#
loop_
_entity_poly.entity_id
_entity_poly.type
_entity_poly.pdbx_seq_one_letter_code
_entity_poly.pdbx_strand_id
1 'polypeptide(L)'
;MKSVGPVIDKTEAFIISEIFHKSDTSLVYIGKDDREIINIKNKLSWLLPDQLILLYKAWDQIPYDNISPSKDIQTSRLETLFHLSLDNEKKIIILTTLNAIVQKTLPKNEITKNFITISKNFKIKIEKILLLLIKFCLLYTSDAADERR
;
A
#
# COMPACT_ATOMS: atom_id res chain seq x y z
N MET A 1 4.88 3.94 -27.19
CA MET A 1 5.55 3.25 -26.06
C MET A 1 7.04 3.59 -26.15
N LYS A 2 7.60 4.26 -25.14
CA LYS A 2 9.04 4.55 -25.11
C LYS A 2 9.73 3.42 -24.36
N SER A 3 10.71 2.75 -24.98
CA SER A 3 11.52 1.75 -24.30
C SER A 3 12.82 2.40 -23.83
N VAL A 4 13.21 2.10 -22.60
CA VAL A 4 14.52 2.42 -22.07
C VAL A 4 15.38 1.17 -22.23
N GLY A 5 16.56 1.28 -22.82
CA GLY A 5 17.46 0.14 -23.03
C GLY A 5 17.91 -0.54 -21.74
N PRO A 6 18.80 -1.54 -21.82
CA PRO A 6 19.24 -2.27 -20.65
C PRO A 6 19.80 -1.32 -19.58
N VAL A 7 19.23 -1.38 -18.39
CA VAL A 7 19.61 -0.55 -17.24
C VAL A 7 20.74 -1.24 -16.50
N ILE A 8 21.79 -0.50 -16.15
CA ILE A 8 22.88 -1.02 -15.31
C ILE A 8 22.27 -1.35 -13.94
N ASP A 9 22.57 -2.54 -13.41
CA ASP A 9 22.11 -3.02 -12.11
C ASP A 9 22.20 -1.91 -11.04
N LYS A 10 21.11 -1.71 -10.31
CA LYS A 10 20.97 -0.77 -9.19
C LYS A 10 20.77 0.72 -9.58
N THR A 11 20.63 1.07 -10.85
CA THR A 11 20.34 2.45 -11.29
C THR A 11 18.86 2.71 -11.55
N GLU A 12 18.00 1.71 -11.36
CA GLU A 12 16.56 1.78 -11.64
C GLU A 12 15.89 2.95 -10.91
N ALA A 13 16.26 3.18 -9.64
CA ALA A 13 15.69 4.27 -8.84
C ALA A 13 15.96 5.66 -9.44
N PHE A 14 17.15 5.88 -10.03
CA PHE A 14 17.46 7.15 -10.70
C PHE A 14 16.60 7.34 -11.95
N ILE A 15 16.42 6.29 -12.75
CA ILE A 15 15.59 6.34 -13.94
C ILE A 15 14.13 6.58 -13.58
N ILE A 16 13.62 5.89 -12.55
CA ILE A 16 12.27 6.08 -12.04
C ILE A 16 12.07 7.52 -11.57
N SER A 17 13.02 8.08 -10.81
CA SER A 17 12.94 9.46 -10.33
C SER A 17 12.94 10.46 -11.49
N GLU A 18 13.77 10.26 -12.49
CA GLU A 18 13.86 11.11 -13.69
C GLU A 18 12.56 11.08 -14.50
N ILE A 19 12.00 9.87 -14.72
CA ILE A 19 10.70 9.71 -15.40
C ILE A 19 9.59 10.38 -14.60
N PHE A 20 9.58 10.20 -13.27
CA PHE A 20 8.58 10.78 -12.41
C PHE A 20 8.62 12.31 -12.40
N HIS A 21 9.81 12.92 -12.41
CA HIS A 21 9.95 14.37 -12.52
C HIS A 21 9.41 14.92 -13.84
N LYS A 22 9.64 14.21 -14.96
CA LYS A 22 9.20 14.61 -16.28
C LYS A 22 7.74 14.30 -16.59
N SER A 23 7.07 13.52 -15.74
CA SER A 23 5.68 13.14 -15.92
C SER A 23 4.77 13.94 -15.00
N ASP A 24 3.60 14.34 -15.50
CA ASP A 24 2.56 14.97 -14.69
C ASP A 24 1.59 13.94 -14.06
N THR A 25 1.80 12.66 -14.33
CA THR A 25 0.94 11.57 -13.85
C THR A 25 1.65 10.72 -12.80
N SER A 26 0.85 9.98 -12.00
CA SER A 26 1.36 8.95 -11.11
C SER A 26 2.09 7.86 -11.88
N LEU A 27 3.08 7.21 -11.25
CA LEU A 27 3.91 6.21 -11.85
C LEU A 27 3.71 4.86 -11.17
N VAL A 28 3.58 3.80 -11.96
CA VAL A 28 3.58 2.42 -11.48
C VAL A 28 4.83 1.72 -11.99
N TYR A 29 5.62 1.19 -11.07
CA TYR A 29 6.77 0.35 -11.39
C TYR A 29 6.45 -1.11 -11.04
N ILE A 30 6.69 -2.00 -11.99
CA ILE A 30 6.50 -3.44 -11.82
C ILE A 30 7.88 -4.08 -11.70
N GLY A 31 8.25 -4.44 -10.49
CA GLY A 31 9.51 -5.12 -10.20
C GLY A 31 9.41 -6.63 -10.37
N LYS A 32 10.56 -7.25 -10.37
CA LYS A 32 10.73 -8.70 -10.49
C LYS A 32 10.19 -9.44 -9.27
N ASP A 33 10.54 -8.95 -8.08
CA ASP A 33 10.18 -9.54 -6.80
C ASP A 33 10.04 -8.47 -5.70
N ASP A 34 9.56 -8.89 -4.52
CA ASP A 34 9.33 -8.00 -3.39
C ASP A 34 10.64 -7.39 -2.83
N ARG A 35 11.77 -8.08 -2.94
CA ARG A 35 13.07 -7.57 -2.48
C ARG A 35 13.52 -6.40 -3.34
N GLU A 36 13.36 -6.54 -4.65
CA GLU A 36 13.70 -5.46 -5.59
C GLU A 36 12.86 -4.21 -5.32
N ILE A 37 11.53 -4.32 -5.22
CA ILE A 37 10.68 -3.15 -4.98
C ILE A 37 10.94 -2.49 -3.63
N ILE A 38 11.29 -3.24 -2.58
CA ILE A 38 11.68 -2.69 -1.29
C ILE A 38 13.01 -1.92 -1.41
N ASN A 39 14.00 -2.48 -2.09
CA ASN A 39 15.28 -1.82 -2.32
C ASN A 39 15.13 -0.53 -3.14
N ILE A 40 14.29 -0.57 -4.17
CA ILE A 40 13.97 0.61 -4.98
C ILE A 40 13.25 1.66 -4.13
N LYS A 41 12.28 1.26 -3.30
CA LYS A 41 11.61 2.19 -2.38
C LYS A 41 12.61 2.92 -1.50
N ASN A 42 13.52 2.20 -0.87
CA ASN A 42 14.54 2.79 0.02
C ASN A 42 15.39 3.84 -0.73
N LYS A 43 15.84 3.53 -1.94
CA LYS A 43 16.60 4.46 -2.77
C LYS A 43 15.77 5.67 -3.21
N LEU A 44 14.52 5.45 -3.64
CA LEU A 44 13.62 6.52 -4.05
C LEU A 44 13.26 7.45 -2.89
N SER A 45 13.12 6.94 -1.67
CA SER A 45 12.86 7.76 -0.48
C SER A 45 14.01 8.74 -0.18
N TRP A 46 15.24 8.41 -0.60
CA TRP A 46 16.37 9.33 -0.55
C TRP A 46 16.35 10.36 -1.68
N LEU A 47 16.00 9.93 -2.89
CA LEU A 47 15.98 10.79 -4.08
C LEU A 47 14.78 11.73 -4.11
N LEU A 48 13.66 11.30 -3.52
CA LEU A 48 12.36 11.97 -3.56
C LEU A 48 11.73 12.00 -2.15
N PRO A 49 12.33 12.73 -1.18
CA PRO A 49 11.89 12.67 0.22
C PRO A 49 10.46 13.17 0.44
N ASP A 50 9.98 14.11 -0.39
CA ASP A 50 8.65 14.71 -0.26
C ASP A 50 7.56 13.97 -1.06
N GLN A 51 7.92 12.86 -1.74
CA GLN A 51 6.99 12.13 -2.58
C GLN A 51 6.43 10.89 -1.87
N LEU A 52 5.15 10.64 -2.11
CA LEU A 52 4.49 9.46 -1.59
C LEU A 52 4.85 8.24 -2.45
N ILE A 53 5.60 7.30 -1.84
CA ILE A 53 6.04 6.06 -2.49
C ILE A 53 5.40 4.89 -1.76
N LEU A 54 4.50 4.20 -2.44
CA LEU A 54 3.69 3.12 -1.89
C LEU A 54 4.16 1.76 -2.40
N LEU A 55 4.09 0.75 -1.52
CA LEU A 55 4.37 -0.64 -1.85
C LEU A 55 3.07 -1.42 -1.97
N TYR A 56 2.87 -2.07 -3.10
CA TYR A 56 1.78 -3.00 -3.31
C TYR A 56 2.33 -4.40 -3.53
N LYS A 57 2.53 -5.13 -2.41
CA LYS A 57 3.14 -6.47 -2.39
C LYS A 57 2.13 -7.56 -2.75
N ALA A 58 2.64 -8.70 -3.23
CA ALA A 58 1.83 -9.90 -3.37
C ALA A 58 1.43 -10.47 -1.99
N TRP A 59 0.30 -11.19 -1.94
CA TRP A 59 -0.04 -11.99 -0.77
C TRP A 59 1.00 -13.09 -0.58
N ASP A 60 1.43 -13.30 0.66
CA ASP A 60 2.37 -14.35 1.06
C ASP A 60 1.67 -15.69 1.35
N GLN A 61 0.36 -15.76 1.10
CA GLN A 61 -0.40 -16.99 1.24
C GLN A 61 -0.26 -17.91 0.02
N ILE A 62 -0.14 -19.19 0.30
CA ILE A 62 -0.36 -20.25 -0.71
C ILE A 62 -1.88 -20.43 -0.86
N PRO A 63 -2.41 -20.52 -2.09
CA PRO A 63 -3.82 -20.82 -2.30
C PRO A 63 -4.22 -22.09 -1.52
N TYR A 64 -5.33 -22.02 -0.80
CA TYR A 64 -5.88 -23.09 0.05
C TYR A 64 -5.17 -23.29 1.41
N ASP A 65 -4.23 -22.44 1.80
CA ASP A 65 -3.67 -22.45 3.14
C ASP A 65 -4.60 -21.69 4.11
N ASN A 66 -4.80 -22.24 5.32
CA ASN A 66 -5.61 -21.59 6.37
C ASN A 66 -4.86 -20.51 7.15
N ILE A 67 -3.68 -20.11 6.67
CA ILE A 67 -2.86 -19.09 7.30
C ILE A 67 -3.27 -17.73 6.75
N SER A 68 -3.57 -16.77 7.63
CA SER A 68 -3.84 -15.39 7.23
C SER A 68 -2.56 -14.70 6.72
N PRO A 69 -2.66 -13.81 5.71
CA PRO A 69 -1.52 -13.03 5.23
C PRO A 69 -0.86 -12.26 6.37
N SER A 70 0.43 -11.97 6.25
CA SER A 70 1.13 -11.15 7.22
C SER A 70 0.49 -9.76 7.34
N LYS A 71 0.43 -9.22 8.57
CA LYS A 71 -0.18 -7.91 8.83
C LYS A 71 0.49 -6.79 8.04
N ASP A 72 1.80 -6.87 7.82
CA ASP A 72 2.55 -5.89 7.05
C ASP A 72 2.12 -5.83 5.59
N ILE A 73 1.87 -7.00 4.98
CA ILE A 73 1.38 -7.08 3.59
C ILE A 73 -0.05 -6.55 3.51
N GLN A 74 -0.92 -6.95 4.45
CA GLN A 74 -2.28 -6.44 4.50
C GLN A 74 -2.30 -4.92 4.61
N THR A 75 -1.51 -4.35 5.54
CA THR A 75 -1.43 -2.91 5.76
C THR A 75 -0.91 -2.18 4.52
N SER A 76 0.20 -2.64 3.91
CA SER A 76 0.76 -1.96 2.74
C SER A 76 -0.18 -2.00 1.53
N ARG A 77 -0.90 -3.11 1.33
CA ARG A 77 -1.92 -3.21 0.28
C ARG A 77 -3.10 -2.28 0.52
N LEU A 78 -3.64 -2.26 1.75
CA LEU A 78 -4.76 -1.38 2.11
C LEU A 78 -4.37 0.08 2.02
N GLU A 79 -3.19 0.47 2.47
CA GLU A 79 -2.66 1.82 2.35
C GLU A 79 -2.61 2.26 0.88
N THR A 80 -2.04 1.43 0.01
CA THR A 80 -1.96 1.73 -1.42
C THR A 80 -3.34 1.86 -2.06
N LEU A 81 -4.26 0.93 -1.77
CA LEU A 81 -5.62 0.96 -2.29
C LEU A 81 -6.40 2.17 -1.76
N PHE A 82 -6.19 2.56 -0.52
CA PHE A 82 -6.77 3.76 0.07
C PHE A 82 -6.31 5.01 -0.67
N HIS A 83 -5.01 5.20 -0.85
CA HIS A 83 -4.48 6.34 -1.60
C HIS A 83 -4.95 6.37 -3.05
N LEU A 84 -5.09 5.22 -3.70
CA LEU A 84 -5.69 5.12 -5.04
C LEU A 84 -7.19 5.42 -5.07
N SER A 85 -7.88 5.23 -3.95
CA SER A 85 -9.32 5.53 -3.86
C SER A 85 -9.62 7.01 -3.64
N LEU A 86 -8.65 7.76 -3.12
CA LEU A 86 -8.75 9.20 -2.95
C LEU A 86 -8.60 9.88 -4.30
N ASP A 87 -9.49 10.81 -4.62
CA ASP A 87 -9.36 11.67 -5.80
C ASP A 87 -8.35 12.79 -5.49
N ASN A 88 -7.10 12.40 -5.28
CA ASN A 88 -6.02 13.32 -4.97
C ASN A 88 -5.35 13.82 -6.25
N GLU A 89 -5.14 15.13 -6.34
CA GLU A 89 -4.36 15.75 -7.42
C GLU A 89 -2.85 15.46 -7.33
N LYS A 90 -2.40 14.96 -6.17
CA LYS A 90 -0.98 14.66 -5.95
C LYS A 90 -0.58 13.37 -6.66
N LYS A 91 0.43 13.46 -7.51
CA LYS A 91 1.03 12.28 -8.14
C LYS A 91 1.77 11.42 -7.12
N ILE A 92 1.68 10.11 -7.26
CA ILE A 92 2.28 9.10 -6.39
C ILE A 92 3.11 8.10 -7.19
N ILE A 93 4.04 7.43 -6.52
CA ILE A 93 4.78 6.30 -7.08
C ILE A 93 4.28 5.02 -6.40
N ILE A 94 3.88 4.04 -7.21
CA ILE A 94 3.48 2.72 -6.72
C ILE A 94 4.50 1.70 -7.22
N LEU A 95 5.09 0.97 -6.28
CA LEU A 95 6.00 -0.12 -6.56
C LEU A 95 5.30 -1.45 -6.29
N THR A 96 5.27 -2.31 -7.28
CA THR A 96 4.52 -3.57 -7.23
C THR A 96 5.23 -4.67 -7.99
N THR A 97 4.69 -5.89 -7.92
CA THR A 97 5.16 -7.06 -8.69
C THR A 97 4.03 -7.59 -9.57
N LEU A 98 4.37 -8.37 -10.60
CA LEU A 98 3.37 -8.98 -11.46
C LEU A 98 2.42 -9.88 -10.66
N ASN A 99 2.95 -10.64 -9.69
CA ASN A 99 2.16 -11.50 -8.82
C ASN A 99 1.14 -10.70 -7.98
N ALA A 100 1.49 -9.49 -7.54
CA ALA A 100 0.59 -8.65 -6.77
C ALA A 100 -0.58 -8.12 -7.63
N ILE A 101 -0.31 -7.74 -8.88
CA ILE A 101 -1.29 -7.13 -9.78
C ILE A 101 -2.37 -8.13 -10.20
N VAL A 102 -2.01 -9.40 -10.44
CA VAL A 102 -2.97 -10.43 -10.88
C VAL A 102 -3.87 -10.93 -9.74
N GLN A 103 -3.54 -10.62 -8.49
CA GLN A 103 -4.35 -11.01 -7.34
C GLN A 103 -5.58 -10.10 -7.18
N LYS A 104 -6.68 -10.72 -6.73
CA LYS A 104 -7.94 -9.99 -6.48
C LYS A 104 -7.74 -8.89 -5.44
N THR A 105 -8.39 -7.76 -5.67
CA THR A 105 -8.37 -6.58 -4.79
C THR A 105 -9.77 -6.22 -4.33
N LEU A 106 -9.86 -5.44 -3.26
CA LEU A 106 -11.12 -4.87 -2.83
C LEU A 106 -11.59 -3.79 -3.84
N PRO A 107 -12.88 -3.75 -4.16
CA PRO A 107 -13.41 -2.70 -5.03
C PRO A 107 -13.34 -1.32 -4.35
N LYS A 108 -13.16 -0.25 -5.14
CA LYS A 108 -13.03 1.14 -4.67
C LYS A 108 -14.15 1.52 -3.67
N ASN A 109 -15.39 1.13 -3.95
CA ASN A 109 -16.54 1.45 -3.11
C ASN A 109 -16.45 0.84 -1.69
N GLU A 110 -15.88 -0.36 -1.56
CA GLU A 110 -15.70 -0.99 -0.25
C GLU A 110 -14.57 -0.32 0.53
N ILE A 111 -13.53 0.12 -0.16
CA ILE A 111 -12.43 0.86 0.47
C ILE A 111 -12.94 2.18 1.01
N THR A 112 -13.58 3.02 0.19
CA THR A 112 -14.04 4.35 0.60
C THR A 112 -15.08 4.32 1.74
N LYS A 113 -15.95 3.31 1.78
CA LYS A 113 -16.95 3.15 2.84
C LYS A 113 -16.37 2.76 4.19
N ASN A 114 -15.24 2.08 4.19
CA ASN A 114 -14.69 1.44 5.38
C ASN A 114 -13.44 2.14 5.95
N PHE A 115 -12.97 3.21 5.31
CA PHE A 115 -11.90 4.04 5.84
C PHE A 115 -12.43 5.28 6.53
N ILE A 116 -11.81 5.63 7.65
CA ILE A 116 -12.03 6.90 8.34
C ILE A 116 -10.69 7.60 8.47
N THR A 117 -10.63 8.83 7.97
CA THR A 117 -9.49 9.71 8.19
C THR A 117 -9.73 10.53 9.46
N ILE A 118 -8.85 10.38 10.45
CA ILE A 118 -8.90 11.15 11.69
C ILE A 118 -7.83 12.22 11.62
N SER A 119 -8.24 13.49 11.60
CA SER A 119 -7.33 14.64 11.65
C SER A 119 -7.34 15.29 13.04
N LYS A 120 -6.30 16.09 13.33
CA LYS A 120 -6.26 16.91 14.54
C LYS A 120 -7.51 17.81 14.58
N ASN A 121 -8.25 17.80 15.70
CA ASN A 121 -9.53 18.48 15.89
C ASN A 121 -10.76 17.82 15.23
N PHE A 122 -10.64 16.59 14.71
CA PHE A 122 -11.79 15.86 14.20
C PHE A 122 -12.66 15.36 15.37
N LYS A 123 -13.87 15.89 15.48
CA LYS A 123 -14.84 15.43 16.49
C LYS A 123 -15.61 14.23 15.96
N ILE A 124 -15.31 13.05 16.46
CA ILE A 124 -16.06 11.83 16.17
C ILE A 124 -16.72 11.30 17.46
N LYS A 125 -17.94 10.83 17.35
CA LYS A 125 -18.58 10.15 18.47
C LYS A 125 -17.91 8.80 18.69
N ILE A 126 -17.56 8.51 19.94
CA ILE A 126 -16.91 7.26 20.35
C ILE A 126 -17.70 6.02 19.88
N GLU A 127 -19.05 6.09 19.94
CA GLU A 127 -19.92 5.00 19.47
C GLU A 127 -19.69 4.64 18.00
N LYS A 128 -19.41 5.64 17.16
CA LYS A 128 -19.13 5.41 15.73
C LYS A 128 -17.79 4.69 15.53
N ILE A 129 -16.79 5.01 16.34
CA ILE A 129 -15.50 4.30 16.32
C ILE A 129 -15.70 2.87 16.80
N LEU A 130 -16.41 2.66 17.92
CA LEU A 130 -16.69 1.34 18.46
C LEU A 130 -17.43 0.45 17.47
N LEU A 131 -18.47 0.96 16.81
CA LEU A 131 -19.22 0.22 15.79
C LEU A 131 -18.32 -0.20 14.62
N LEU A 132 -17.38 0.63 14.22
CA LEU A 132 -16.41 0.27 13.18
C LEU A 132 -15.44 -0.80 13.66
N LEU A 133 -14.88 -0.65 14.86
CA LEU A 133 -13.98 -1.65 15.45
C LEU A 133 -14.68 -3.01 15.62
N ILE A 134 -15.94 -3.02 16.05
CA ILE A 134 -16.76 -4.24 16.13
C ILE A 134 -16.96 -4.82 14.72
N LYS A 135 -17.35 -4.00 13.73
CA LYS A 135 -17.55 -4.44 12.34
C LYS A 135 -16.32 -5.11 11.74
N PHE A 136 -15.13 -4.63 12.10
CA PHE A 136 -13.85 -5.20 11.67
C PHE A 136 -13.30 -6.25 12.61
N CYS A 137 -14.05 -6.70 13.61
CA CYS A 137 -13.63 -7.67 14.63
C CYS A 137 -12.35 -7.27 15.39
N LEU A 138 -11.99 -5.99 15.42
CA LEU A 138 -10.76 -5.52 16.07
C LEU A 138 -10.90 -5.46 17.60
N LEU A 139 -12.13 -5.43 18.15
CA LEU A 139 -12.37 -5.49 19.59
C LEU A 139 -12.30 -6.92 20.16
N TYR A 140 -12.51 -7.94 19.32
CA TYR A 140 -12.50 -9.33 19.77
C TYR A 140 -11.10 -9.85 20.14
N THR A 141 -10.04 -9.18 19.68
CA THR A 141 -8.65 -9.60 19.93
C THR A 141 -8.09 -9.08 21.26
N SER A 142 -8.72 -8.09 21.90
CA SER A 142 -8.27 -7.57 23.18
C SER A 142 -8.75 -8.41 24.38
N ASP A 143 -9.95 -9.00 24.30
CA ASP A 143 -10.50 -9.82 25.38
C ASP A 143 -9.81 -11.18 25.51
N ALA A 144 -9.32 -11.74 24.39
CA ALA A 144 -8.58 -13.01 24.40
C ALA A 144 -7.18 -12.91 25.06
N ALA A 145 -6.64 -11.70 25.25
CA ALA A 145 -5.35 -11.49 25.91
C ALA A 145 -5.49 -11.36 27.45
N ASP A 146 -6.68 -11.03 27.96
CA ASP A 146 -6.92 -10.82 29.38
C ASP A 146 -7.33 -12.11 30.12
N GLU A 147 -7.81 -13.14 29.41
CA GLU A 147 -8.14 -14.45 30.00
C GLU A 147 -6.93 -15.37 30.29
N ARG A 148 -5.71 -14.91 30.08
CA ARG A 148 -4.47 -15.65 30.35
C ARG A 148 -3.65 -15.07 31.50
N ARG A 149 -4.31 -14.59 32.55
CA ARG A 149 -3.68 -14.33 33.84
C ARG A 149 -4.14 -15.29 34.89
#